data_785687a8c155fd4d0c28ec9fe8b06374
#
_entry.id   785687a8c155fd4d0c28ec9fe8b06374
#
_cell.length_a   1.000
_cell.length_b   1.000
_cell.length_c   1.000
_cell.angle_alpha   90.00
_cell.angle_beta   90.00
_cell.angle_gamma   90.00
#
_symmetry.space_group_name_H-M   'P 1'
#
loop_
_entity.id
_entity.type
_entity.pdbx_description
1 polymer ?
#
loop_
_entity_poly.entity_id
_entity_poly.type
_entity_poly.pdbx_seq_one_letter_code
_entity_poly.pdbx_strand_id
1 'polypeptide(L)'
;MKILGNIIWVLFGGFFVALEYFVSSIGLFITIIGIPFGLQTLKLGVLALWPFGSQVVDIPQSSGCLSFLMNVIWFFIGGIWIFLSHLLFGVIFCITIIGIPFGIQHFKLARLAITPFGHDVL
;
A
#
# COMPACT_ATOMS: atom_id res chain seq x y z
N MET A 1 19.48 8.90 -6.79
CA MET A 1 18.97 7.54 -7.06
C MET A 1 17.56 7.35 -6.53
N LYS A 2 17.29 7.72 -5.26
CA LYS A 2 15.94 7.57 -4.70
C LYS A 2 14.90 8.41 -5.43
N ILE A 3 15.25 9.65 -5.76
CA ILE A 3 14.32 10.54 -6.47
C ILE A 3 14.00 9.98 -7.85
N LEU A 4 15.02 9.55 -8.59
CA LEU A 4 14.80 8.97 -9.92
C LEU A 4 13.97 7.69 -9.83
N GLY A 5 14.28 6.83 -8.87
CA GLY A 5 13.51 5.60 -8.66
C GLY A 5 12.05 5.89 -8.36
N ASN A 6 11.77 6.87 -7.50
CA ASN A 6 10.40 7.25 -7.18
C ASN A 6 9.67 7.85 -8.39
N ILE A 7 10.35 8.66 -9.20
CA ILE A 7 9.74 9.23 -10.41
C ILE A 7 9.33 8.11 -11.38
N ILE A 8 10.23 7.16 -11.63
CA ILE A 8 9.93 6.02 -12.48
C ILE A 8 8.78 5.21 -11.91
N TRP A 9 8.79 4.99 -10.60
CA TRP A 9 7.72 4.26 -9.92
C TRP A 9 6.35 4.92 -10.11
N VAL A 10 6.27 6.24 -9.91
CA VAL A 10 5.02 6.99 -10.07
C VAL A 10 4.49 6.85 -11.50
N LEU A 11 5.38 6.97 -12.49
CA LEU A 11 4.97 6.92 -13.89
C LEU A 11 4.50 5.53 -14.34
N PHE A 12 5.04 4.46 -13.74
CA PHE A 12 4.81 3.08 -14.20
C PHE A 12 4.04 2.22 -13.21
N GLY A 13 3.13 2.80 -12.46
CA GLY A 13 2.22 2.02 -11.60
C GLY A 13 1.94 2.62 -10.25
N GLY A 14 2.91 3.34 -9.66
CA GLY A 14 2.73 3.90 -8.31
C GLY A 14 1.57 4.88 -8.21
N PHE A 15 1.38 5.70 -9.22
CA PHE A 15 0.26 6.63 -9.25
C PHE A 15 -1.09 5.90 -9.22
N PHE A 16 -1.21 4.84 -10.01
CA PHE A 16 -2.44 4.06 -10.07
C PHE A 16 -2.75 3.41 -8.71
N VAL A 17 -1.75 2.79 -8.11
CA VAL A 17 -1.92 2.13 -6.81
C VAL A 17 -2.24 3.15 -5.72
N ALA A 18 -1.58 4.32 -5.74
CA ALA A 18 -1.87 5.38 -4.78
C ALA A 18 -3.31 5.85 -4.89
N LEU A 19 -3.83 5.99 -6.12
CA LEU A 19 -5.24 6.32 -6.33
C LEU A 19 -6.16 5.27 -5.72
N GLU A 20 -5.84 4.00 -5.87
CA GLU A 20 -6.63 2.93 -5.25
C GLU A 20 -6.68 3.09 -3.73
N TYR A 21 -5.54 3.41 -3.09
CA TYR A 21 -5.51 3.68 -1.65
C TYR A 21 -6.38 4.88 -1.28
N PHE A 22 -6.27 5.96 -2.03
CA PHE A 22 -7.00 7.20 -1.71
C PHE A 22 -8.52 7.00 -1.86
N VAL A 23 -8.95 6.36 -2.94
CA VAL A 23 -10.37 6.08 -3.16
C VAL A 23 -10.91 5.14 -2.08
N SER A 24 -10.16 4.09 -1.74
CA SER A 24 -10.59 3.15 -0.70
C SER A 24 -10.61 3.79 0.67
N SER A 25 -9.71 4.74 0.95
CA SER A 25 -9.69 5.49 2.21
C SER A 25 -10.94 6.35 2.36
N ILE A 26 -11.44 6.92 1.27
CA ILE A 26 -12.70 7.68 1.30
C ILE A 26 -13.84 6.77 1.78
N GLY A 27 -13.86 5.51 1.33
CA GLY A 27 -14.85 4.55 1.81
C GLY A 27 -14.81 4.36 3.32
N LEU A 28 -13.61 4.34 3.90
CA LEU A 28 -13.46 4.25 5.36
C LEU A 28 -13.90 5.55 6.06
N PHE A 29 -13.61 6.71 5.46
CA PHE A 29 -14.01 7.99 6.05
C PHE A 29 -15.53 8.16 6.12
N ILE A 30 -16.28 7.56 5.21
CA ILE A 30 -17.73 7.62 5.24
C ILE A 30 -18.28 6.98 6.52
N THR A 31 -17.59 5.95 7.04
CA THR A 31 -17.94 5.36 8.32
C THR A 31 -17.18 6.10 9.43
N ILE A 32 -17.89 6.55 10.48
CA ILE A 32 -17.27 7.34 11.55
C ILE A 32 -16.16 6.52 12.23
N ILE A 33 -16.41 5.25 12.49
CA ILE A 33 -15.43 4.36 13.12
C ILE A 33 -14.21 4.14 12.22
N GLY A 34 -14.38 4.24 10.91
CA GLY A 34 -13.31 4.03 9.95
C GLY A 34 -12.37 5.23 9.77
N ILE A 35 -12.67 6.39 10.36
CA ILE A 35 -11.84 7.59 10.16
C ILE A 35 -10.37 7.36 10.55
N PRO A 36 -10.04 6.87 11.76
CA PRO A 36 -8.63 6.63 12.11
C PRO A 36 -7.97 5.58 11.20
N PHE A 37 -8.73 4.59 10.74
CA PHE A 37 -8.21 3.57 9.84
C PHE A 37 -8.02 4.13 8.42
N GLY A 38 -8.91 5.01 7.97
CA GLY A 38 -8.74 5.72 6.72
C GLY A 38 -7.51 6.62 6.71
N LEU A 39 -7.19 7.26 7.81
CA LEU A 39 -5.95 8.03 7.94
C LEU A 39 -4.72 7.13 7.75
N GLN A 40 -4.75 5.92 8.30
CA GLN A 40 -3.66 4.97 8.12
C GLN A 40 -3.52 4.55 6.66
N THR A 41 -4.63 4.26 5.99
CA THR A 41 -4.57 3.87 4.58
C THR A 41 -4.18 5.04 3.67
N LEU A 42 -4.47 6.29 4.05
CA LEU A 42 -3.94 7.45 3.35
C LEU A 42 -2.41 7.51 3.44
N LYS A 43 -1.85 7.23 4.62
CA LYS A 43 -0.39 7.15 4.77
C LYS A 43 0.20 6.11 3.83
N LEU A 44 -0.46 4.95 3.71
CA LEU A 44 -0.01 3.91 2.81
C LEU A 44 -0.16 4.32 1.35
N GLY A 45 -1.17 5.11 1.02
CA GLY A 45 -1.30 5.69 -0.31
C GLY A 45 -0.14 6.61 -0.65
N VAL A 46 0.27 7.45 0.29
CA VAL A 46 1.45 8.30 0.11
C VAL A 46 2.72 7.45 -0.03
N LEU A 47 2.84 6.39 0.78
CA LEU A 47 3.94 5.44 0.63
C LEU A 47 3.94 4.80 -0.75
N ALA A 48 2.77 4.36 -1.23
CA ALA A 48 2.65 3.75 -2.55
C ALA A 48 2.98 4.71 -3.68
N LEU A 49 2.79 6.01 -3.45
CA LEU A 49 3.15 7.02 -4.44
C LEU A 49 4.66 7.27 -4.49
N TRP A 50 5.34 7.20 -3.33
CA TRP A 50 6.76 7.55 -3.20
C TRP A 50 7.45 6.58 -2.23
N PRO A 51 7.62 5.28 -2.63
CA PRO A 51 8.04 4.25 -1.67
C PRO A 51 9.53 4.22 -1.35
N PHE A 52 10.38 4.64 -2.29
CA PHE A 52 11.83 4.52 -2.08
C PHE A 52 12.32 5.58 -1.12
N GLY A 53 12.97 5.14 -0.05
CA GLY A 53 13.43 6.00 1.02
C GLY A 53 12.54 5.99 2.26
N SER A 54 11.36 5.37 2.17
CA SER A 54 10.47 5.20 3.32
C SER A 54 10.69 3.83 3.96
N GLN A 55 10.35 3.73 5.24
CA GLN A 55 10.40 2.46 5.97
C GLN A 55 9.02 2.11 6.51
N VAL A 56 8.70 0.83 6.45
CA VAL A 56 7.50 0.28 7.07
C VAL A 56 7.93 -0.49 8.32
N VAL A 57 7.29 -0.19 9.44
CA VAL A 57 7.60 -0.84 10.71
C VAL A 57 6.34 -1.44 11.31
N ASP A 58 6.51 -2.50 12.09
CA ASP A 58 5.40 -3.11 12.81
C ASP A 58 5.07 -2.29 14.04
N ILE A 59 3.78 -2.23 14.39
CA ILE A 59 3.30 -1.58 15.61
C ILE A 59 2.76 -2.67 16.53
N PRO A 60 3.52 -3.10 17.55
CA PRO A 60 3.07 -4.19 18.42
C PRO A 60 1.74 -3.92 19.12
N GLN A 61 1.47 -2.67 19.47
CA GLN A 61 0.25 -2.29 20.19
C GLN A 61 -1.01 -2.43 19.35
N SER A 62 -0.88 -2.46 18.02
CA SER A 62 -2.04 -2.55 17.14
C SER A 62 -2.31 -3.96 16.64
N SER A 63 -1.66 -4.97 17.20
CA SER A 63 -1.84 -6.37 16.82
C SER A 63 -2.99 -7.02 17.57
N GLY A 64 -4.06 -6.29 17.84
CA GLY A 64 -5.22 -6.78 18.58
C GLY A 64 -6.34 -7.26 17.67
N CYS A 65 -7.43 -7.69 18.31
CA CYS A 65 -8.63 -8.16 17.62
C CYS A 65 -9.21 -7.10 16.69
N LEU A 66 -9.17 -5.83 17.10
CA LEU A 66 -9.70 -4.74 16.27
C LEU A 66 -8.88 -4.57 15.00
N SER A 67 -7.55 -4.65 15.09
CA SER A 67 -6.70 -4.56 13.90
C SER A 67 -6.96 -5.71 12.95
N PHE A 68 -7.12 -6.92 13.47
CA PHE A 68 -7.46 -8.09 12.66
C PHE A 68 -8.79 -7.88 11.94
N LEU A 69 -9.82 -7.44 12.67
CA LEU A 69 -11.15 -7.21 12.10
C LEU A 69 -11.10 -6.14 11.01
N MET A 70 -10.38 -5.05 11.25
CA MET A 70 -10.27 -3.97 10.27
C MET A 70 -9.46 -4.39 9.06
N ASN A 71 -8.45 -5.26 9.21
CA ASN A 71 -7.75 -5.83 8.07
C ASN A 71 -8.68 -6.68 7.21
N VAL A 72 -9.57 -7.46 7.83
CA VAL A 72 -10.56 -8.26 7.10
C VAL A 72 -11.52 -7.36 6.32
N ILE A 73 -12.03 -6.30 6.96
CA ILE A 73 -12.92 -5.34 6.31
C ILE A 73 -12.20 -4.65 5.16
N TRP A 74 -10.99 -4.18 5.38
CA TRP A 74 -10.17 -3.52 4.38
C TRP A 74 -9.92 -4.42 3.17
N PHE A 75 -9.68 -5.71 3.40
CA PHE A 75 -9.44 -6.66 2.32
C PHE A 75 -10.54 -6.61 1.27
N PHE A 76 -11.81 -6.51 1.71
CA PHE A 76 -12.94 -6.45 0.78
C PHE A 76 -13.18 -5.05 0.21
N ILE A 77 -12.81 -3.98 0.93
CA ILE A 77 -13.00 -2.60 0.45
C ILE A 77 -11.98 -2.25 -0.64
N GLY A 78 -10.72 -2.52 -0.39
CA GLY A 78 -9.66 -2.11 -1.31
C GLY A 78 -8.44 -3.01 -1.31
N GLY A 79 -8.19 -3.72 -0.22
CA GLY A 79 -6.94 -4.47 -0.06
C GLY A 79 -6.71 -5.49 -1.16
N ILE A 80 -7.73 -6.26 -1.53
CA ILE A 80 -7.59 -7.26 -2.57
C ILE A 80 -7.24 -6.63 -3.93
N TRP A 81 -7.89 -5.51 -4.27
CA TRP A 81 -7.65 -4.83 -5.53
C TRP A 81 -6.25 -4.25 -5.60
N ILE A 82 -5.80 -3.61 -4.52
CA ILE A 82 -4.45 -3.06 -4.42
C ILE A 82 -3.42 -4.18 -4.46
N PHE A 83 -3.66 -5.27 -3.75
CA PHE A 83 -2.80 -6.45 -3.76
C PHE A 83 -2.62 -6.98 -5.19
N LEU A 84 -3.72 -7.17 -5.91
CA LEU A 84 -3.68 -7.67 -7.29
C LEU A 84 -2.95 -6.70 -8.21
N SER A 85 -3.15 -5.39 -8.04
CA SER A 85 -2.44 -4.37 -8.82
C SER A 85 -0.94 -4.45 -8.58
N HIS A 86 -0.51 -4.60 -7.33
CA HIS A 86 0.91 -4.77 -7.03
C HIS A 86 1.48 -6.04 -7.63
N LEU A 87 0.73 -7.15 -7.59
CA LEU A 87 1.19 -8.39 -8.22
C LEU A 87 1.36 -8.21 -9.72
N LEU A 88 0.39 -7.58 -10.37
CA LEU A 88 0.44 -7.35 -11.81
C LEU A 88 1.65 -6.50 -12.20
N PHE A 89 1.81 -5.33 -11.55
CA PHE A 89 2.96 -4.47 -11.84
C PHE A 89 4.27 -5.13 -11.46
N GLY A 90 4.30 -5.87 -10.36
CA GLY A 90 5.50 -6.59 -9.93
C GLY A 90 5.96 -7.60 -10.98
N VAL A 91 5.04 -8.38 -11.53
CA VAL A 91 5.36 -9.36 -12.58
C VAL A 91 5.85 -8.65 -13.83
N ILE A 92 5.16 -7.59 -14.26
CA ILE A 92 5.55 -6.84 -15.47
C ILE A 92 6.97 -6.29 -15.31
N PHE A 93 7.29 -5.67 -14.17
CA PHE A 93 8.64 -5.15 -13.94
C PHE A 93 9.69 -6.25 -13.91
N CYS A 94 9.39 -7.39 -13.28
CA CYS A 94 10.36 -8.49 -13.20
C CYS A 94 10.67 -9.11 -14.57
N ILE A 95 9.69 -9.10 -15.49
CA ILE A 95 9.94 -9.58 -16.87
C ILE A 95 10.98 -8.70 -17.57
N THR A 96 11.05 -7.42 -17.23
CA THR A 96 12.00 -6.49 -17.86
C THR A 96 13.32 -6.51 -17.12
N ILE A 97 13.95 -7.42 -16.77
CA ILE A 97 15.23 -7.56 -16.03
C ILE A 97 15.69 -6.28 -15.32
N ILE A 98 15.73 -5.14 -16.01
CA ILE A 98 16.08 -3.83 -15.43
C ILE A 98 15.08 -3.42 -14.37
N GLY A 99 13.83 -3.82 -14.51
CA GLY A 99 12.75 -3.48 -13.57
C GLY A 99 12.64 -4.39 -12.36
N ILE A 100 13.52 -5.40 -12.21
CA ILE A 100 13.43 -6.31 -11.06
C ILE A 100 13.38 -5.59 -9.72
N PRO A 101 14.22 -4.56 -9.43
CA PRO A 101 14.11 -3.84 -8.15
C PRO A 101 12.73 -3.24 -7.93
N PHE A 102 12.09 -2.73 -8.98
CA PHE A 102 10.74 -2.18 -8.90
C PHE A 102 9.71 -3.29 -8.68
N GLY A 103 9.88 -4.43 -9.35
CA GLY A 103 9.02 -5.59 -9.16
C GLY A 103 9.07 -6.12 -7.73
N ILE A 104 10.25 -6.20 -7.15
CA ILE A 104 10.41 -6.62 -5.76
C ILE A 104 9.72 -5.65 -4.83
N GLN A 105 9.82 -4.35 -5.08
CA GLN A 105 9.15 -3.33 -4.27
C GLN A 105 7.62 -3.48 -4.35
N HIS A 106 7.08 -3.75 -5.53
CA HIS A 106 5.65 -4.03 -5.67
C HIS A 106 5.23 -5.24 -4.85
N PHE A 107 6.01 -6.32 -4.86
CA PHE A 107 5.67 -7.51 -4.09
C PHE A 107 5.73 -7.25 -2.57
N LYS A 108 6.68 -6.43 -2.11
CA LYS A 108 6.73 -6.03 -0.70
C LYS A 108 5.49 -5.24 -0.31
N LEU A 109 5.09 -4.29 -1.15
CA LEU A 109 3.92 -3.48 -0.87
C LEU A 109 2.62 -4.26 -1.03
N ALA A 110 2.60 -5.31 -1.85
CA ALA A 110 1.44 -6.18 -1.98
C ALA A 110 1.07 -6.81 -0.63
N ARG A 111 2.06 -7.29 0.11
CA ARG A 111 1.80 -7.87 1.44
C ARG A 111 1.23 -6.83 2.39
N LEU A 112 1.77 -5.61 2.36
CA LEU A 112 1.27 -4.52 3.19
C LEU A 112 -0.17 -4.15 2.81
N ALA A 113 -0.52 -4.26 1.53
CA ALA A 113 -1.84 -3.86 1.04
C ALA A 113 -2.97 -4.67 1.65
N ILE A 114 -2.75 -5.93 2.01
CA ILE A 114 -3.79 -6.77 2.61
C ILE A 114 -3.79 -6.75 4.13
N THR A 115 -2.75 -6.20 4.75
CA THR A 115 -2.66 -6.08 6.22
C THR A 115 -2.12 -4.71 6.61
N PRO A 116 -2.82 -3.61 6.25
CA PRO A 116 -2.30 -2.26 6.52
C PRO A 116 -2.33 -1.89 8.00
N PHE A 117 -3.22 -2.48 8.79
CA PHE A 117 -3.37 -2.13 10.18
C PHE A 117 -2.46 -3.01 11.03
N GLY A 118 -1.56 -2.39 11.77
CA GLY A 118 -0.48 -3.07 12.49
C GLY A 118 0.90 -2.62 12.01
N HIS A 119 0.95 -1.75 11.01
CA HIS A 119 2.20 -1.21 10.47
C HIS A 119 2.15 0.31 10.44
N ASP A 120 3.30 0.95 10.41
CA ASP A 120 3.40 2.39 10.25
C ASP A 120 4.53 2.70 9.26
N VAL A 121 4.52 3.94 8.78
CA VAL A 121 5.50 4.42 7.79
C VAL A 121 6.38 5.48 8.44
N LEU A 122 7.68 5.28 8.35
CA LEU A 122 8.67 6.24 8.85
C LEU A 122 9.24 7.08 7.73
#